data_3716486532b559594edbe86283fccea2
#
_entry.id   3716486532b559594edbe86283fccea2
#
_cell.length_a   1.000
_cell.length_b   1.000
_cell.length_c   1.000
_cell.angle_alpha   90.00
_cell.angle_beta   90.00
_cell.angle_gamma   90.00
#
_symmetry.space_group_name_H-M   'P 1'
#
loop_
_entity.id
_entity.type
_entity.pdbx_description
1 polymer ?
#
loop_
_entity_poly.entity_id
_entity_poly.type
_entity_poly.pdbx_seq_one_letter_code
_entity_poly.pdbx_strand_id
1 'polypeptide(L)'
;MGYSKIYKCPHCNYEIELMYGIGFLWGFYDKSMFYPPLNNEYSFNVYNSLRKNMLKEIHSYIESSEYVSVSNVYYHPYKCEFCGNMESNIYFEIDSISHKEVYVPTYECQCGGRYKKIHHNQKNFYCPKCKTKMIYNNELRWD
;
A
#
# COMPACT_ATOMS: atom_id res chain seq x y z
N MET A 1 7.33 6.69 -11.54
CA MET A 1 8.57 6.89 -10.76
C MET A 1 8.28 6.66 -9.28
N GLY A 2 9.01 5.76 -8.66
CA GLY A 2 8.88 5.44 -7.24
C GLY A 2 10.10 5.87 -6.44
N TYR A 3 9.92 6.08 -5.16
CA TYR A 3 11.01 6.35 -4.24
C TYR A 3 10.68 5.82 -2.84
N SER A 4 11.69 5.61 -2.03
CA SER A 4 11.51 5.32 -0.62
C SER A 4 12.35 6.27 0.24
N LYS A 5 11.87 6.46 1.44
CA LYS A 5 12.58 7.22 2.48
C LYS A 5 12.85 6.31 3.67
N ILE A 6 14.09 6.30 4.11
CA ILE A 6 14.53 5.52 5.25
C ILE A 6 14.63 6.41 6.47
N TYR A 7 13.96 6.01 7.54
CA TYR A 7 13.98 6.69 8.83
C TYR A 7 14.55 5.77 9.90
N LYS A 8 15.36 6.31 10.77
CA LYS A 8 16.00 5.58 11.86
C LYS A 8 15.70 6.22 13.20
N CYS A 9 15.37 5.39 14.19
CA CYS A 9 15.25 5.86 15.58
C CYS A 9 16.64 6.07 16.18
N PRO A 10 16.95 7.27 16.71
CA PRO A 10 18.25 7.52 17.34
C PRO A 10 18.40 6.85 18.70
N HIS A 11 17.29 6.39 19.28
CA HIS A 11 17.26 5.81 20.63
C HIS A 11 17.36 4.28 20.65
N CYS A 12 16.57 3.59 19.81
CA CYS A 12 16.47 2.11 19.87
C CYS A 12 16.91 1.40 18.59
N ASN A 13 17.51 2.10 17.65
CA ASN A 13 17.96 1.57 16.34
C ASN A 13 16.86 0.99 15.44
N TYR A 14 15.60 1.20 15.76
CA TYR A 14 14.50 0.86 14.86
C TYR A 14 14.65 1.63 13.55
N GLU A 15 14.56 0.92 12.45
CA GLU A 15 14.63 1.50 11.11
C GLU A 15 13.42 1.09 10.30
N ILE A 16 12.92 1.99 9.47
CA ILE A 16 11.82 1.72 8.56
C ILE A 16 12.06 2.38 7.21
N GLU A 17 11.73 1.67 6.17
CA GLU A 17 11.66 2.18 4.81
C GLU A 17 10.21 2.45 4.44
N LEU A 18 9.89 3.69 4.09
CA LEU A 18 8.57 4.12 3.66
C LEU A 18 8.59 4.35 2.14
N MET A 19 7.81 3.54 1.43
CA MET A 19 7.75 3.53 -0.04
C MET A 19 6.64 4.44 -0.56
N TYR A 20 6.93 5.17 -1.64
CA TYR A 20 6.02 6.09 -2.32
C TYR A 20 6.04 5.88 -3.82
N GLY A 21 4.86 5.99 -4.41
CA GLY A 21 4.73 5.91 -5.86
C GLY A 21 4.86 4.49 -6.41
N ILE A 22 5.15 4.40 -7.69
CA ILE A 22 5.30 3.14 -8.40
C ILE A 22 6.35 3.28 -9.50
N GLY A 23 7.08 2.20 -9.79
CA GLY A 23 8.08 2.20 -10.85
C GLY A 23 7.47 2.36 -12.24
N PHE A 24 8.22 2.97 -13.14
CA PHE A 24 7.79 3.28 -14.51
C PHE A 24 7.45 2.02 -15.34
N LEU A 25 8.05 0.89 -15.02
CA LEU A 25 7.83 -0.39 -15.72
C LEU A 25 6.43 -1.00 -15.50
N TRP A 26 5.63 -0.43 -14.63
CA TRP A 26 4.33 -0.96 -14.24
C TRP A 26 3.16 -0.19 -14.89
N GLY A 27 3.26 0.11 -16.18
CA GLY A 27 2.36 1.03 -16.89
C GLY A 27 0.93 0.59 -17.13
N PHE A 28 0.57 -0.67 -16.89
CA PHE A 28 -0.77 -1.18 -17.15
C PHE A 28 -1.35 -1.88 -15.92
N TYR A 29 -2.47 -1.36 -15.44
CA TYR A 29 -3.21 -1.94 -14.33
C TYR A 29 -4.60 -2.33 -14.80
N ASP A 30 -4.99 -3.55 -14.51
CA ASP A 30 -6.33 -4.02 -14.71
C ASP A 30 -6.73 -5.02 -13.60
N LYS A 31 -7.92 -5.55 -13.70
CA LYS A 31 -8.43 -6.51 -12.72
C LYS A 31 -7.57 -7.78 -12.58
N SER A 32 -6.78 -8.14 -13.58
CA SER A 32 -5.92 -9.35 -13.54
C SER A 32 -4.85 -9.28 -12.45
N MET A 33 -4.47 -8.09 -12.01
CA MET A 33 -3.49 -7.91 -10.93
C MET A 33 -3.91 -8.52 -9.59
N PHE A 34 -5.20 -8.79 -9.41
CA PHE A 34 -5.78 -9.38 -8.19
C PHE A 34 -6.01 -10.89 -8.30
N TYR A 35 -5.60 -11.52 -9.38
CA TYR A 35 -5.70 -12.96 -9.61
C TYR A 35 -4.32 -13.59 -9.73
N PRO A 36 -4.20 -14.93 -9.55
CA PRO A 36 -2.91 -15.60 -9.71
C PRO A 36 -2.26 -15.24 -11.04
N PRO A 37 -0.97 -14.87 -11.06
CA PRO A 37 -0.29 -14.50 -12.29
C PRO A 37 -0.22 -15.69 -13.25
N LEU A 38 -0.64 -15.47 -14.48
CA LEU A 38 -0.52 -16.42 -15.57
C LEU A 38 0.87 -16.27 -16.19
N ASN A 39 1.73 -17.27 -15.98
CA ASN A 39 3.01 -17.48 -16.66
C ASN A 39 3.82 -16.22 -17.04
N ASN A 40 4.80 -15.85 -16.23
CA ASN A 40 5.94 -14.96 -16.57
C ASN A 40 5.64 -13.67 -17.36
N GLU A 41 4.41 -13.22 -17.39
CA GLU A 41 4.11 -11.93 -18.00
C GLU A 41 4.58 -10.81 -17.07
N TYR A 42 5.24 -9.83 -17.66
CA TYR A 42 5.72 -8.62 -17.00
C TYR A 42 4.57 -7.67 -16.60
N SER A 43 3.50 -8.22 -16.05
CA SER A 43 2.38 -7.43 -15.54
C SER A 43 2.52 -7.23 -14.03
N PHE A 44 2.20 -6.04 -13.58
CA PHE A 44 2.13 -5.77 -12.16
C PHE A 44 1.05 -6.64 -11.50
N ASN A 45 1.43 -7.36 -10.46
CA ASN A 45 0.53 -8.29 -9.79
C ASN A 45 0.69 -8.20 -8.27
N VAL A 46 -0.42 -8.02 -7.57
CA VAL A 46 -0.47 -7.88 -6.11
C VAL A 46 -1.11 -9.08 -5.41
N TYR A 47 -1.55 -10.08 -6.15
CA TYR A 47 -2.26 -11.23 -5.61
C TYR A 47 -1.56 -11.87 -4.40
N ASN A 48 -0.26 -12.09 -4.50
CA ASN A 48 0.51 -12.73 -3.44
C ASN A 48 0.83 -11.80 -2.25
N SER A 49 0.65 -10.50 -2.40
CA SER A 49 0.93 -9.52 -1.36
C SER A 49 -0.30 -9.10 -0.55
N LEU A 50 -1.50 -9.43 -1.03
CA LEU A 50 -2.74 -9.10 -0.36
C LEU A 50 -3.23 -10.27 0.52
N ARG A 51 -3.88 -9.92 1.63
CA ARG A 51 -4.50 -10.92 2.51
C ARG A 51 -5.68 -11.60 1.82
N LYS A 52 -5.91 -12.86 2.14
CA LYS A 52 -7.00 -13.68 1.58
C LYS A 52 -8.38 -13.04 1.74
N ASN A 53 -8.65 -12.41 2.89
CA ASN A 53 -9.94 -11.75 3.13
C ASN A 53 -10.15 -10.58 2.20
N MET A 54 -9.12 -9.76 1.99
CA MET A 54 -9.17 -8.64 1.06
C MET A 54 -9.36 -9.13 -0.38
N LEU A 55 -8.65 -10.18 -0.78
CA LEU A 55 -8.82 -10.79 -2.11
C LEU A 55 -10.25 -11.29 -2.34
N LYS A 56 -10.88 -11.89 -1.32
CA LYS A 56 -12.29 -12.31 -1.41
C LYS A 56 -13.22 -11.13 -1.65
N GLU A 57 -13.03 -10.03 -0.93
CA GLU A 57 -13.80 -8.81 -1.11
C GLU A 57 -13.61 -8.22 -2.51
N ILE A 58 -12.36 -8.15 -2.97
CA ILE A 58 -12.01 -7.65 -4.30
C ILE A 58 -12.64 -8.52 -5.39
N HIS A 59 -12.50 -9.85 -5.29
CA HIS A 59 -13.08 -10.77 -6.26
C HIS A 59 -14.63 -10.66 -6.29
N SER A 60 -15.25 -10.55 -5.13
CA SER A 60 -16.71 -10.34 -5.05
C SER A 60 -17.13 -9.04 -5.73
N TYR A 61 -16.39 -7.94 -5.51
CA TYR A 61 -16.64 -6.67 -6.16
C TYR A 61 -16.49 -6.76 -7.69
N ILE A 62 -15.42 -7.38 -8.16
CA ILE A 62 -15.12 -7.54 -9.59
C ILE A 62 -16.15 -8.45 -10.26
N GLU A 63 -16.47 -9.60 -9.68
CA GLU A 63 -17.36 -10.61 -10.25
C GLU A 63 -18.83 -10.14 -10.30
N SER A 64 -19.22 -9.25 -9.39
CA SER A 64 -20.54 -8.61 -9.39
C SER A 64 -20.63 -7.35 -10.26
N SER A 65 -19.58 -7.03 -11.00
CA SER A 65 -19.44 -5.77 -11.72
C SER A 65 -19.38 -5.96 -13.22
N GLU A 66 -20.00 -5.03 -13.94
CA GLU A 66 -19.73 -4.78 -15.34
C GLU A 66 -18.73 -3.63 -15.49
N TYR A 67 -17.83 -3.71 -16.46
CA TYR A 67 -16.86 -2.64 -16.76
C TYR A 67 -16.03 -2.18 -15.56
N VAL A 68 -15.19 -3.08 -15.08
CA VAL A 68 -14.25 -2.81 -13.98
C VAL A 68 -13.05 -2.03 -14.50
N SER A 69 -12.72 -0.94 -13.84
CA SER A 69 -11.48 -0.19 -14.04
C SER A 69 -10.64 -0.13 -12.76
N VAL A 70 -9.33 -0.21 -12.92
CA VAL A 70 -8.37 -0.08 -11.82
C VAL A 70 -7.53 1.17 -12.07
N SER A 71 -7.42 2.01 -11.07
CA SER A 71 -6.71 3.29 -11.17
C SER A 71 -5.98 3.64 -9.87
N ASN A 72 -5.19 4.69 -9.90
CA ASN A 72 -4.49 5.24 -8.74
C ASN A 72 -3.66 4.19 -7.97
N VAL A 73 -2.91 3.37 -8.72
CA VAL A 73 -2.09 2.30 -8.15
C VAL A 73 -0.71 2.85 -7.79
N TYR A 74 -0.37 2.83 -6.49
CA TYR A 74 0.94 3.27 -6.01
C TYR A 74 1.22 2.76 -4.59
N TYR A 75 2.49 2.64 -4.22
CA TYR A 75 2.88 2.41 -2.84
C TYR A 75 2.72 3.67 -2.01
N HIS A 76 2.26 3.50 -0.79
CA HIS A 76 2.12 4.60 0.14
C HIS A 76 2.34 4.13 1.59
N PRO A 77 2.92 4.98 2.46
CA PRO A 77 3.03 4.67 3.87
C PRO A 77 1.68 4.70 4.57
N TYR A 78 1.50 3.76 5.48
CA TYR A 78 0.33 3.65 6.35
C TYR A 78 0.78 3.60 7.80
N LYS A 79 -0.03 4.13 8.68
CA LYS A 79 0.20 4.12 10.12
C LYS A 79 -1.01 3.54 10.85
N CYS A 80 -0.77 2.61 11.76
CA CYS A 80 -1.82 2.11 12.65
C CYS A 80 -2.26 3.20 13.62
N GLU A 81 -3.56 3.47 13.65
CA GLU A 81 -4.14 4.47 14.56
C GLU A 81 -4.00 4.10 16.03
N PHE A 82 -3.87 2.81 16.32
CA PHE A 82 -3.86 2.29 17.68
C PHE A 82 -2.45 2.17 18.26
N CYS A 83 -1.55 1.44 17.61
CA CYS A 83 -0.21 1.20 18.14
C CYS A 83 0.90 2.07 17.52
N GLY A 84 0.59 2.85 16.47
CA GLY A 84 1.56 3.70 15.79
C GLY A 84 2.52 2.97 14.85
N ASN A 85 2.38 1.64 14.68
CA ASN A 85 3.19 0.91 13.71
C ASN A 85 2.99 1.44 12.30
N MET A 86 4.05 1.46 11.52
CA MET A 86 4.02 1.93 10.13
C MET A 86 4.44 0.82 9.19
N GLU A 87 3.85 0.81 8.02
CA GLU A 87 4.25 -0.07 6.92
C GLU A 87 3.89 0.56 5.58
N SER A 88 4.54 0.13 4.52
CA SER A 88 4.21 0.54 3.16
C SER A 88 3.29 -0.49 2.54
N ASN A 89 2.15 -0.03 2.05
CA ASN A 89 1.18 -0.86 1.36
C ASN A 89 0.81 -0.24 0.02
N ILE A 90 0.30 -1.08 -0.86
CA ILE A 90 -0.17 -0.60 -2.15
C ILE A 90 -1.56 0.03 -1.99
N TYR A 91 -1.72 1.23 -2.54
CA TYR A 91 -3.00 1.87 -2.72
C TYR A 91 -3.50 1.62 -4.14
N PHE A 92 -4.78 1.41 -4.30
CA PHE A 92 -5.45 1.29 -5.60
C PHE A 92 -6.92 1.62 -5.46
N GLU A 93 -7.55 1.91 -6.58
CA GLU A 93 -8.99 2.13 -6.66
C GLU A 93 -9.58 1.20 -7.72
N ILE A 94 -10.67 0.52 -7.36
CA ILE A 94 -11.44 -0.30 -8.30
C ILE A 94 -12.80 0.36 -8.45
N ASP A 95 -13.15 0.73 -9.67
CA ASP A 95 -14.40 1.37 -10.01
C ASP A 95 -15.21 0.50 -10.97
N SER A 96 -16.52 0.64 -10.92
CA SER A 96 -17.46 -0.06 -11.79
C SER A 96 -18.77 0.72 -11.89
N ILE A 97 -19.39 0.67 -13.05
CA ILE A 97 -20.74 1.24 -13.22
C ILE A 97 -21.82 0.50 -12.41
N SER A 98 -21.53 -0.72 -11.96
CA SER A 98 -22.44 -1.55 -11.17
C SER A 98 -22.48 -1.20 -9.68
N HIS A 99 -21.48 -0.48 -9.19
CA HIS A 99 -21.37 -0.08 -7.79
C HIS A 99 -21.35 1.43 -7.63
N LYS A 100 -22.02 1.93 -6.58
CA LYS A 100 -22.02 3.36 -6.26
C LYS A 100 -20.68 3.82 -5.66
N GLU A 101 -20.01 2.94 -4.94
CA GLU A 101 -18.77 3.25 -4.24
C GLU A 101 -17.59 2.60 -4.92
N VAL A 102 -16.49 3.37 -5.01
CA VAL A 102 -15.20 2.89 -5.43
C VAL A 102 -14.63 2.00 -4.33
N TYR A 103 -14.10 0.83 -4.70
CA TYR A 103 -13.39 0.00 -3.75
C TYR A 103 -11.99 0.56 -3.52
N VAL A 104 -11.63 0.73 -2.26
CA VAL A 104 -10.27 1.10 -1.83
C VAL A 104 -9.75 0.09 -0.82
N PRO A 105 -8.43 -0.21 -0.79
CA PRO A 105 -7.90 -1.18 0.14
C PRO A 105 -7.98 -0.69 1.58
N THR A 106 -8.27 -1.61 2.50
CA THR A 106 -8.21 -1.39 3.95
C THR A 106 -7.24 -2.38 4.55
N TYR A 107 -6.28 -1.91 5.33
CA TYR A 107 -5.26 -2.74 5.96
C TYR A 107 -5.46 -2.78 7.47
N GLU A 108 -5.31 -3.97 8.05
CA GLU A 108 -5.42 -4.20 9.49
C GLU A 108 -4.05 -4.47 10.10
N CYS A 109 -3.79 -3.87 11.25
CA CYS A 109 -2.58 -4.10 12.02
C CYS A 109 -2.71 -5.37 12.87
N GLN A 110 -1.59 -6.03 13.15
CA GLN A 110 -1.55 -7.19 14.05
C GLN A 110 -2.05 -6.87 15.46
N CYS A 111 -2.00 -5.62 15.89
CA CYS A 111 -2.54 -5.19 17.17
C CYS A 111 -4.07 -5.11 17.21
N GLY A 112 -4.76 -5.34 16.10
CA GLY A 112 -6.20 -5.18 15.95
C GLY A 112 -6.65 -3.79 15.51
N GLY A 113 -5.75 -2.82 15.44
CA GLY A 113 -6.01 -1.49 14.93
C GLY A 113 -6.06 -1.45 13.40
N ARG A 114 -6.57 -0.36 12.87
CA ARG A 114 -6.64 -0.12 11.43
C ARG A 114 -5.52 0.80 10.99
N TYR A 115 -4.90 0.48 9.86
CA TYR A 115 -3.96 1.36 9.19
C TYR A 115 -4.68 2.48 8.45
N LYS A 116 -4.17 3.70 8.58
CA LYS A 116 -4.55 4.85 7.75
C LYS A 116 -3.39 5.32 6.91
N LYS A 117 -3.68 5.77 5.69
CA LYS A 117 -2.71 6.43 4.83
C LYS A 117 -2.09 7.62 5.57
N ILE A 118 -0.77 7.67 5.59
CA ILE A 118 -0.05 8.83 6.12
C ILE A 118 -0.20 9.97 5.13
N HIS A 119 -0.50 11.18 5.64
CA HIS A 119 -0.60 12.36 4.79
C HIS A 119 0.73 12.64 4.09
N HIS A 120 0.69 12.91 2.79
CA HIS A 120 1.90 13.11 1.98
C HIS A 120 2.80 14.27 2.45
N ASN A 121 2.25 15.23 3.17
CA ASN A 121 2.99 16.36 3.75
C ASN A 121 3.56 16.08 5.14
N GLN A 122 3.31 14.90 5.71
CA GLN A 122 3.84 14.58 7.03
C GLN A 122 5.36 14.45 6.97
N LYS A 123 6.04 15.20 7.80
CA LYS A 123 7.51 15.24 7.87
C LYS A 123 8.07 14.60 9.13
N ASN A 124 7.26 14.52 10.19
CA ASN A 124 7.67 14.02 11.49
C ASN A 124 7.10 12.64 11.72
N PHE A 125 7.99 11.67 11.93
CA PHE A 125 7.66 10.30 12.25
C PHE A 125 8.22 9.92 13.60
N TYR A 126 7.45 9.16 14.37
CA TYR A 126 7.82 8.71 15.71
C TYR A 126 8.00 7.21 15.74
N CYS A 127 9.04 6.74 16.42
CA CYS A 127 9.30 5.33 16.58
C CYS A 127 8.12 4.62 17.26
N PRO A 128 7.57 3.55 16.68
CA PRO A 128 6.47 2.83 17.30
C PRO A 128 6.86 2.11 18.60
N LYS A 129 8.16 1.85 18.79
CA LYS A 129 8.68 1.15 19.97
C LYS A 129 8.92 2.06 21.16
N CYS A 130 9.63 3.18 20.98
CA CYS A 130 10.04 4.06 22.08
C CYS A 130 9.45 5.47 22.01
N LYS A 131 8.63 5.76 20.99
CA LYS A 131 7.97 7.07 20.77
C LYS A 131 8.91 8.25 20.52
N THR A 132 10.20 8.01 20.33
CA THR A 132 11.17 9.05 19.98
C THR A 132 11.01 9.47 18.52
N LYS A 133 11.18 10.75 18.23
CA LYS A 133 11.17 11.26 16.86
C LYS A 133 12.28 10.61 16.05
N MET A 134 11.92 10.02 14.91
CA MET A 134 12.86 9.37 14.01
C MET A 134 13.60 10.39 13.14
N ILE A 135 14.80 10.01 12.72
CA ILE A 135 15.68 10.82 11.89
C ILE A 135 15.63 10.29 10.47
N TYR A 136 15.42 11.18 9.51
CA TYR A 136 15.58 10.88 8.09
C TYR A 136 17.04 10.50 7.81
N ASN A 137 17.21 9.33 7.20
CA ASN A 137 18.54 8.79 6.94
C ASN A 137 18.91 8.86 5.45
N ASN A 138 18.03 8.36 4.58
CA ASN A 138 18.33 8.26 3.16
C ASN A 138 17.07 8.19 2.30
N GLU A 139 17.24 8.44 1.01
CA GLU A 139 16.20 8.25 -0.02
C GLU A 139 16.75 7.35 -1.13
N LEU A 140 15.97 6.37 -1.52
CA LEU A 140 16.23 5.53 -2.68
C LEU A 140 15.18 5.82 -3.75
N ARG A 141 15.59 5.80 -5.02
CA ARG A 141 14.69 5.98 -6.16
C ARG A 141 14.75 4.74 -7.04
N TRP A 142 13.61 4.35 -7.58
CA TRP A 142 13.51 3.26 -8.53
C TRP A 142 12.55 3.61 -9.68
N ASP A 143 12.78 2.97 -10.81
CA ASP A 143 11.93 3.06 -12.01
C ASP A 143 11.27 1.71 -12.33
#